data_8892ce23fced3f2a59d42e05fa0310ca
#
_entry.id   8892ce23fced3f2a59d42e05fa0310ca
#
_cell.length_a   1.000
_cell.length_b   1.000
_cell.length_c   1.000
_cell.angle_alpha   90.00
_cell.angle_beta   90.00
_cell.angle_gamma   90.00
#
_symmetry.space_group_name_H-M   'P 1'
#
loop_
_entity.id
_entity.type
_entity.pdbx_description
1 polymer ?
#
loop_
_entity_poly.entity_id
_entity_poly.type
_entity_poly.pdbx_seq_one_letter_code
_entity_poly.pdbx_strand_id
1 'polypeptide(L)'
;MNGTKKNFKNAHILIVGSGIVGKFNALELSKKGFKVTIADPQKKKNSSSAALGLLIGNMYQKSKGRSWELREKSNELWPKWIKFLKQYNSNLHIEKPLIQLTTKQENFEKLSKFFSHHPRQGLRVLEQDSTIIQNINKIFNMDNLKGIISTEDGRIDPLTLLKTLNIYLQDK
;
A
#
# COMPACT_ATOMS: atom_id res chain seq x y z
N MET A 1 1.25 36.94 18.84
CA MET A 1 2.61 36.40 18.76
C MET A 1 2.90 36.10 17.29
N ASN A 2 3.65 36.97 16.63
CA ASN A 2 4.06 36.77 15.22
C ASN A 2 5.20 35.76 15.18
N GLY A 3 4.87 34.50 14.93
CA GLY A 3 5.87 33.47 14.69
C GLY A 3 6.58 33.74 13.35
N THR A 4 7.82 34.19 13.41
CA THR A 4 8.72 34.30 12.26
C THR A 4 8.76 32.95 11.55
N LYS A 5 8.19 32.86 10.35
CA LYS A 5 8.37 31.69 9.45
C LYS A 5 9.86 31.58 9.14
N LYS A 6 10.57 30.72 9.86
CA LYS A 6 11.96 30.39 9.56
C LYS A 6 12.03 29.83 8.13
N ASN A 7 12.80 30.46 7.28
CA ASN A 7 13.03 30.01 5.91
C ASN A 7 14.02 28.85 5.93
N PHE A 8 13.50 27.61 5.86
CA PHE A 8 14.29 26.36 5.89
C PHE A 8 14.83 25.93 4.52
N LYS A 9 14.78 26.81 3.48
CA LYS A 9 15.18 26.45 2.12
C LYS A 9 16.56 25.81 1.96
N ASN A 10 17.48 26.05 2.90
CA ASN A 10 18.84 25.50 2.87
C ASN A 10 19.07 24.45 3.97
N ALA A 11 18.03 23.92 4.59
CA ALA A 11 18.19 22.92 5.64
C ALA A 11 18.71 21.60 5.04
N HIS A 12 19.72 21.03 5.69
CA HIS A 12 20.18 19.66 5.44
C HIS A 12 19.45 18.74 6.41
N ILE A 13 18.72 17.75 5.87
CA ILE A 13 17.86 16.87 6.65
C ILE A 13 18.50 15.49 6.74
N LEU A 14 18.73 15.02 7.97
CA LEU A 14 19.18 13.66 8.23
C LEU A 14 17.96 12.78 8.53
N ILE A 15 17.80 11.70 7.76
CA ILE A 15 16.79 10.66 8.01
C ILE A 15 17.51 9.43 8.54
N VAL A 16 17.09 8.94 9.70
CA VAL A 16 17.62 7.71 10.29
C VAL A 16 16.68 6.54 9.95
N GLY A 17 17.20 5.58 9.17
CA GLY A 17 16.48 4.42 8.66
C GLY A 17 16.10 4.54 7.18
N SER A 18 16.46 3.52 6.39
CA SER A 18 16.19 3.42 4.95
C SER A 18 15.05 2.44 4.61
N GLY A 19 14.16 2.20 5.55
CA GLY A 19 12.92 1.49 5.29
C GLY A 19 11.95 2.31 4.42
N ILE A 20 10.77 1.77 4.16
CA ILE A 20 9.78 2.40 3.28
C ILE A 20 9.43 3.84 3.71
N VAL A 21 9.25 4.06 5.02
CA VAL A 21 8.91 5.39 5.57
C VAL A 21 10.05 6.38 5.35
N GLY A 22 11.30 5.99 5.68
CA GLY A 22 12.46 6.87 5.50
C GLY A 22 12.68 7.25 4.04
N LYS A 23 12.58 6.28 3.12
CA LYS A 23 12.76 6.52 1.68
C LYS A 23 11.67 7.42 1.08
N PHE A 24 10.39 7.25 1.45
CA PHE A 24 9.33 8.15 0.99
C PHE A 24 9.47 9.56 1.57
N ASN A 25 9.88 9.69 2.83
CA ASN A 25 10.20 11.02 3.38
C ASN A 25 11.37 11.68 2.62
N ALA A 26 12.42 10.91 2.34
CA ALA A 26 13.55 11.41 1.54
C ALA A 26 13.13 11.85 0.14
N LEU A 27 12.30 11.04 -0.54
CA LEU A 27 11.73 11.36 -1.85
C LEU A 27 10.94 12.67 -1.81
N GLU A 28 10.01 12.82 -0.88
CA GLU A 28 9.16 14.01 -0.80
C GLU A 28 9.96 15.27 -0.40
N LEU A 29 10.96 15.13 0.46
CA LEU A 29 11.82 16.24 0.85
C LEU A 29 12.78 16.66 -0.27
N SER A 30 13.38 15.70 -0.97
CA SER A 30 14.25 15.99 -2.12
C SER A 30 13.48 16.66 -3.26
N LYS A 31 12.24 16.25 -3.53
CA LYS A 31 11.35 16.92 -4.50
C LYS A 31 11.04 18.37 -4.12
N LYS A 32 11.07 18.70 -2.84
CA LYS A 32 10.92 20.07 -2.32
C LYS A 32 12.22 20.87 -2.30
N GLY A 33 13.32 20.30 -2.79
CA GLY A 33 14.62 20.94 -2.89
C GLY A 33 15.47 20.90 -1.62
N PHE A 34 15.11 20.12 -0.61
CA PHE A 34 15.95 19.92 0.56
C PHE A 34 17.12 18.99 0.24
N LYS A 35 18.29 19.29 0.82
CA LYS A 35 19.40 18.34 0.88
C LYS A 35 19.07 17.26 1.92
N VAL A 36 19.08 15.99 1.50
CA VAL A 36 18.68 14.88 2.37
C VAL A 36 19.83 13.86 2.46
N THR A 37 20.13 13.42 3.66
CA THR A 37 21.01 12.27 3.91
C THR A 37 20.23 11.19 4.63
N ILE A 38 20.38 9.93 4.20
CA ILE A 38 19.80 8.77 4.87
C ILE A 38 20.93 8.00 5.56
N ALA A 39 20.84 7.82 6.87
CA ALA A 39 21.69 6.96 7.65
C ALA A 39 20.96 5.66 8.01
N ASP A 40 21.54 4.50 7.66
CA ASP A 40 20.96 3.19 7.92
C ASP A 40 22.07 2.15 8.18
N PRO A 41 21.92 1.27 9.15
CA PRO A 41 22.89 0.21 9.43
C PRO A 41 22.93 -0.88 8.36
N GLN A 42 22.13 -0.76 7.28
CA GLN A 42 22.07 -1.67 6.13
C GLN A 42 21.87 -3.15 6.52
N LYS A 43 21.09 -3.42 7.54
CA LYS A 43 20.76 -4.79 7.92
C LYS A 43 20.04 -5.49 6.76
N LYS A 44 20.51 -6.69 6.39
CA LYS A 44 19.95 -7.50 5.28
C LYS A 44 18.45 -7.80 5.44
N LYS A 45 17.96 -7.87 6.69
CA LYS A 45 16.53 -8.13 7.00
C LYS A 45 15.97 -6.93 7.75
N ASN A 46 14.93 -6.33 7.20
CA ASN A 46 14.17 -5.24 7.82
C ASN A 46 12.67 -5.45 7.56
N SER A 47 11.82 -4.78 8.35
CA SER A 47 10.36 -4.94 8.25
C SER A 47 9.80 -4.56 6.88
N SER A 48 10.41 -3.60 6.20
CA SER A 48 9.95 -3.17 4.87
C SER A 48 10.20 -4.22 3.78
N SER A 49 11.35 -4.93 3.84
CA SER A 49 11.65 -6.00 2.89
C SER A 49 10.90 -7.30 3.19
N ALA A 50 10.46 -7.50 4.44
CA ALA A 50 9.67 -8.64 4.87
C ALA A 50 8.16 -8.42 4.76
N ALA A 51 7.71 -7.24 4.39
CA ALA A 51 6.30 -6.92 4.24
C ALA A 51 5.67 -7.64 3.04
N LEU A 52 4.37 -7.94 3.13
CA LEU A 52 3.60 -8.50 2.00
C LEU A 52 3.33 -7.49 0.88
N GLY A 53 3.46 -6.21 1.16
CA GLY A 53 3.21 -5.13 0.21
C GLY A 53 1.73 -4.89 -0.09
N LEU A 54 0.82 -5.31 0.78
CA LEU A 54 -0.62 -5.12 0.59
C LEU A 54 -1.00 -3.64 0.72
N LEU A 55 -1.72 -3.16 -0.27
CA LEU A 55 -2.32 -1.83 -0.32
C LEU A 55 -3.83 -1.99 -0.14
N ILE A 56 -4.26 -1.96 1.11
CA ILE A 56 -5.64 -2.21 1.52
C ILE A 56 -6.31 -0.91 1.93
N GLY A 57 -7.27 -0.48 1.14
CA GLY A 57 -8.15 0.65 1.41
C GLY A 57 -9.60 0.19 1.49
N ASN A 58 -10.15 -0.29 0.38
CA ASN A 58 -11.56 -0.66 0.29
C ASN A 58 -11.93 -1.88 1.12
N MET A 59 -11.04 -2.87 1.24
CA MET A 59 -11.25 -4.04 2.10
C MET A 59 -11.06 -3.76 3.59
N TYR A 60 -10.65 -2.55 3.99
CA TYR A 60 -10.43 -2.24 5.39
C TYR A 60 -11.75 -2.06 6.13
N GLN A 61 -11.96 -2.86 7.18
CA GLN A 61 -13.24 -2.96 7.91
C GLN A 61 -13.49 -1.81 8.90
N LYS A 62 -12.98 -0.63 8.63
CA LYS A 62 -13.30 0.60 9.36
C LYS A 62 -13.63 1.69 8.36
N SER A 63 -14.63 2.51 8.67
CA SER A 63 -15.09 3.62 7.83
C SER A 63 -14.95 4.97 8.50
N LYS A 64 -14.31 5.03 9.68
CA LYS A 64 -14.17 6.24 10.48
C LYS A 64 -12.83 6.26 11.23
N GLY A 65 -12.39 7.46 11.59
CA GLY A 65 -11.24 7.70 12.43
C GLY A 65 -9.91 7.81 11.68
N ARG A 66 -8.89 8.25 12.39
CA ARG A 66 -7.58 8.63 11.85
C ARG A 66 -6.92 7.54 10.98
N SER A 67 -7.07 6.27 11.35
CA SER A 67 -6.53 5.16 10.54
C SER A 67 -7.23 5.02 9.20
N TRP A 68 -8.52 5.31 9.13
CA TRP A 68 -9.28 5.31 7.88
C TRP A 68 -8.84 6.49 7.00
N GLU A 69 -8.82 7.70 7.52
CA GLU A 69 -8.39 8.93 6.82
C GLU A 69 -6.99 8.79 6.20
N LEU A 70 -6.05 8.18 6.96
CA LEU A 70 -4.69 7.91 6.47
C LEU A 70 -4.68 6.91 5.30
N ARG A 71 -5.56 5.88 5.33
CA ARG A 71 -5.66 4.90 4.25
C ARG A 71 -6.29 5.49 3.01
N GLU A 72 -7.37 6.26 3.13
CA GLU A 72 -7.97 7.00 2.02
C GLU A 72 -6.91 7.89 1.34
N LYS A 73 -6.20 8.67 2.14
CA LYS A 73 -5.14 9.54 1.61
C LYS A 73 -4.00 8.75 0.95
N SER A 74 -3.61 7.63 1.52
CA SER A 74 -2.61 6.74 0.92
C SER A 74 -3.08 6.20 -0.44
N ASN A 75 -4.34 5.75 -0.54
CA ASN A 75 -4.89 5.24 -1.79
C ASN A 75 -4.93 6.29 -2.91
N GLU A 76 -5.22 7.55 -2.59
CA GLU A 76 -5.15 8.65 -3.55
C GLU A 76 -3.74 8.94 -4.06
N LEU A 77 -2.72 8.68 -3.23
CA LEU A 77 -1.33 9.00 -3.53
C LEU A 77 -0.63 7.89 -4.32
N TRP A 78 -0.98 6.62 -4.10
CA TRP A 78 -0.31 5.50 -4.76
C TRP A 78 -0.28 5.58 -6.28
N PRO A 79 -1.36 5.90 -7.00
CA PRO A 79 -1.33 6.02 -8.46
C PRO A 79 -0.32 7.10 -8.93
N LYS A 80 -0.20 8.20 -8.20
CA LYS A 80 0.72 9.29 -8.50
C LYS A 80 2.18 8.86 -8.29
N TRP A 81 2.47 8.17 -7.18
CA TRP A 81 3.80 7.65 -6.90
C TRP A 81 4.21 6.57 -7.88
N ILE A 82 3.32 5.65 -8.24
CA ILE A 82 3.63 4.64 -9.25
C ILE A 82 3.94 5.28 -10.60
N LYS A 83 3.11 6.22 -11.05
CA LYS A 83 3.37 6.95 -12.31
C LYS A 83 4.74 7.64 -12.29
N PHE A 84 5.10 8.26 -11.19
CA PHE A 84 6.40 8.91 -11.02
C PHE A 84 7.55 7.92 -10.96
N LEU A 85 7.46 6.89 -10.12
CA LEU A 85 8.53 5.94 -9.89
C LEU A 85 8.78 4.99 -11.07
N LYS A 86 7.79 4.75 -11.94
CA LYS A 86 7.96 3.99 -13.19
C LYS A 86 9.01 4.57 -14.13
N GLN A 87 9.33 5.84 -14.03
CA GLN A 87 10.42 6.46 -14.80
C GLN A 87 11.81 5.91 -14.41
N TYR A 88 11.94 5.38 -13.19
CA TYR A 88 13.17 4.79 -12.64
C TYR A 88 13.18 3.26 -12.71
N ASN A 89 12.01 2.64 -12.81
CA ASN A 89 11.86 1.19 -12.98
C ASN A 89 10.49 0.87 -13.59
N SER A 90 10.48 0.52 -14.87
CA SER A 90 9.27 0.21 -15.65
C SER A 90 8.49 -1.00 -15.09
N ASN A 91 9.17 -1.93 -14.40
CA ASN A 91 8.55 -3.12 -13.82
C ASN A 91 7.74 -2.82 -12.55
N LEU A 92 7.87 -1.61 -11.97
CA LEU A 92 7.11 -1.25 -10.78
C LEU A 92 5.62 -1.09 -11.12
N HIS A 93 4.76 -1.89 -10.52
CA HIS A 93 3.31 -1.82 -10.69
C HIS A 93 2.57 -2.29 -9.44
N ILE A 94 1.29 -2.01 -9.39
CA ILE A 94 0.38 -2.58 -8.39
C ILE A 94 -0.34 -3.76 -9.04
N GLU A 95 -0.18 -4.93 -8.46
CA GLU A 95 -0.92 -6.14 -8.82
C GLU A 95 -2.34 -6.02 -8.28
N LYS A 96 -3.34 -6.09 -9.16
CA LYS A 96 -4.77 -6.03 -8.85
C LYS A 96 -5.50 -7.15 -9.60
N PRO A 97 -6.65 -7.61 -9.15
CA PRO A 97 -7.37 -7.25 -7.92
C PRO A 97 -6.80 -7.93 -6.68
N LEU A 98 -7.22 -7.46 -5.49
CA LEU A 98 -6.99 -8.17 -4.24
C LEU A 98 -8.23 -8.99 -3.88
N ILE A 99 -8.03 -10.23 -3.43
CA ILE A 99 -9.10 -11.12 -3.00
C ILE A 99 -8.83 -11.57 -1.57
N GLN A 100 -9.81 -11.39 -0.70
CA GLN A 100 -9.80 -11.96 0.65
C GLN A 100 -10.70 -13.19 0.66
N LEU A 101 -10.13 -14.34 0.99
CA LEU A 101 -10.82 -15.62 1.03
C LEU A 101 -11.12 -16.07 2.46
N THR A 102 -12.19 -16.85 2.63
CA THR A 102 -12.54 -17.53 3.86
C THR A 102 -13.34 -18.80 3.58
N THR A 103 -13.16 -19.81 4.42
CA THR A 103 -13.98 -21.04 4.46
C THR A 103 -15.00 -21.02 5.61
N LYS A 104 -14.88 -20.04 6.52
CA LYS A 104 -15.72 -19.91 7.70
C LYS A 104 -16.95 -19.04 7.37
N GLN A 105 -18.14 -19.62 7.45
CA GLN A 105 -19.41 -18.94 7.19
C GLN A 105 -19.59 -17.68 8.06
N GLU A 106 -19.29 -17.76 9.34
CA GLU A 106 -19.40 -16.63 10.27
C GLU A 106 -18.55 -15.43 9.85
N ASN A 107 -17.30 -15.68 9.39
CA ASN A 107 -16.42 -14.62 8.91
C ASN A 107 -16.96 -13.99 7.62
N PHE A 108 -17.47 -14.82 6.72
CA PHE A 108 -18.05 -14.36 5.47
C PHE A 108 -19.28 -13.48 5.72
N GLU A 109 -20.19 -13.89 6.60
CA GLU A 109 -21.37 -13.10 6.97
C GLU A 109 -21.01 -11.76 7.59
N LYS A 110 -20.02 -11.74 8.51
CA LYS A 110 -19.53 -10.48 9.09
C LYS A 110 -18.98 -9.53 8.03
N LEU A 111 -18.19 -10.04 7.08
CA LEU A 111 -17.63 -9.26 5.98
C LEU A 111 -18.72 -8.75 5.05
N SER A 112 -19.61 -9.63 4.59
CA SER A 112 -20.71 -9.29 3.70
C SER A 112 -21.64 -8.24 4.32
N LYS A 113 -22.01 -8.43 5.60
CA LYS A 113 -22.81 -7.46 6.34
C LYS A 113 -22.11 -6.12 6.49
N PHE A 114 -20.82 -6.11 6.80
CA PHE A 114 -20.07 -4.87 6.90
C PHE A 114 -20.09 -4.10 5.59
N PHE A 115 -19.81 -4.75 4.46
CA PHE A 115 -19.73 -4.09 3.16
C PHE A 115 -21.08 -3.77 2.54
N SER A 116 -22.15 -4.48 2.88
CA SER A 116 -23.50 -4.08 2.49
C SER A 116 -23.94 -2.75 3.13
N HIS A 117 -23.49 -2.48 4.37
CA HIS A 117 -23.73 -1.20 5.05
C HIS A 117 -22.75 -0.09 4.67
N HIS A 118 -21.60 -0.46 4.07
CA HIS A 118 -20.54 0.46 3.67
C HIS A 118 -20.12 0.15 2.23
N PRO A 119 -20.99 0.40 1.23
CA PRO A 119 -20.67 0.11 -0.16
C PRO A 119 -19.45 0.93 -0.62
N ARG A 120 -18.54 0.27 -1.33
CA ARG A 120 -17.32 0.87 -1.85
C ARG A 120 -17.12 0.49 -3.30
N GLN A 121 -16.62 1.42 -4.10
CA GLN A 121 -16.35 1.20 -5.51
C GLN A 121 -15.37 0.03 -5.71
N GLY A 122 -15.71 -0.84 -6.67
CA GLY A 122 -14.85 -1.98 -7.03
C GLY A 122 -14.83 -3.13 -6.02
N LEU A 123 -15.64 -3.06 -4.95
CA LEU A 123 -15.74 -4.13 -3.96
C LEU A 123 -16.97 -5.00 -4.22
N ARG A 124 -16.79 -6.31 -4.28
CA ARG A 124 -17.85 -7.28 -4.50
C ARG A 124 -17.69 -8.51 -3.61
N VAL A 125 -18.79 -9.07 -3.19
CA VAL A 125 -18.86 -10.36 -2.50
C VAL A 125 -18.74 -11.49 -3.54
N LEU A 126 -18.03 -12.54 -3.21
CA LEU A 126 -17.82 -13.74 -4.01
C LEU A 126 -18.40 -14.95 -3.26
N GLU A 127 -19.53 -15.43 -3.72
CA GLU A 127 -20.14 -16.68 -3.25
C GLU A 127 -19.43 -17.90 -3.86
N GLN A 128 -19.74 -19.08 -3.31
CA GLN A 128 -19.09 -20.34 -3.70
C GLN A 128 -19.31 -20.70 -5.18
N ASP A 129 -20.44 -20.32 -5.75
CA ASP A 129 -20.81 -20.56 -7.15
C ASP A 129 -20.20 -19.57 -8.16
N SER A 130 -19.53 -18.51 -7.66
CA SER A 130 -18.88 -17.55 -8.56
C SER A 130 -17.72 -18.22 -9.33
N THR A 131 -17.61 -17.91 -10.61
CA THR A 131 -16.54 -18.42 -11.48
C THR A 131 -15.12 -18.13 -10.91
N ILE A 132 -14.96 -17.00 -10.23
CA ILE A 132 -13.68 -16.64 -9.60
C ILE A 132 -13.36 -17.64 -8.47
N ILE A 133 -14.30 -17.91 -7.58
CA ILE A 133 -14.12 -18.86 -6.48
C ILE A 133 -13.90 -20.27 -7.01
N GLN A 134 -14.67 -20.70 -8.01
CA GLN A 134 -14.49 -22.02 -8.63
C GLN A 134 -13.09 -22.19 -9.24
N ASN A 135 -12.56 -21.17 -9.93
CA ASN A 135 -11.23 -21.24 -10.51
C ASN A 135 -10.13 -21.24 -9.42
N ILE A 136 -10.28 -20.46 -8.36
CA ILE A 136 -9.37 -20.47 -7.23
C ILE A 136 -9.42 -21.84 -6.53
N ASN A 137 -10.60 -22.40 -6.37
CA ASN A 137 -10.80 -23.67 -5.67
C ASN A 137 -10.23 -24.89 -6.42
N LYS A 138 -10.08 -24.83 -7.75
CA LYS A 138 -9.32 -25.83 -8.51
C LYS A 138 -7.87 -25.95 -8.05
N ILE A 139 -7.31 -24.89 -7.47
CA ILE A 139 -5.92 -24.84 -7.00
C ILE A 139 -5.83 -25.24 -5.53
N PHE A 140 -6.73 -24.72 -4.69
CA PHE A 140 -6.67 -24.87 -3.24
C PHE A 140 -7.47 -26.05 -2.69
N ASN A 141 -8.46 -26.55 -3.45
CA ASN A 141 -9.34 -27.68 -3.08
C ASN A 141 -9.91 -27.54 -1.65
N MET A 142 -10.57 -26.42 -1.39
CA MET A 142 -11.13 -26.07 -0.07
C MET A 142 -12.65 -26.11 -0.10
N ASP A 143 -13.27 -26.73 0.86
CA ASP A 143 -14.72 -26.74 1.03
C ASP A 143 -15.24 -25.35 1.46
N ASN A 144 -16.42 -24.96 0.95
CA ASN A 144 -17.11 -23.74 1.32
C ASN A 144 -16.29 -22.45 1.12
N LEU A 145 -15.41 -22.42 0.13
CA LEU A 145 -14.60 -21.25 -0.17
C LEU A 145 -15.49 -20.11 -0.67
N LYS A 146 -15.37 -18.96 -0.03
CA LYS A 146 -16.05 -17.70 -0.34
C LYS A 146 -15.10 -16.55 -0.17
N GLY A 147 -15.46 -15.34 -0.60
CA GLY A 147 -14.57 -14.22 -0.43
C GLY A 147 -15.15 -12.86 -0.77
N ILE A 148 -14.26 -11.90 -0.77
CA ILE A 148 -14.52 -10.53 -1.20
C ILE A 148 -13.40 -10.13 -2.15
N ILE A 149 -13.74 -9.52 -3.26
CA ILE A 149 -12.81 -8.97 -4.24
C ILE A 149 -12.87 -7.44 -4.23
N SER A 150 -11.71 -6.81 -4.30
CA SER A 150 -11.58 -5.38 -4.55
C SER A 150 -10.71 -5.14 -5.78
N THR A 151 -11.24 -4.42 -6.76
CA THR A 151 -10.49 -3.97 -7.94
C THR A 151 -9.62 -2.75 -7.66
N GLU A 152 -9.84 -2.08 -6.53
CA GLU A 152 -9.08 -0.89 -6.12
C GLU A 152 -7.91 -1.22 -5.19
N ASP A 153 -8.06 -2.26 -4.38
CA ASP A 153 -6.98 -2.76 -3.53
C ASP A 153 -6.03 -3.66 -4.32
N GLY A 154 -4.79 -3.78 -3.86
CA GLY A 154 -3.79 -4.56 -4.56
C GLY A 154 -2.55 -4.84 -3.73
N ARG A 155 -1.52 -5.29 -4.42
CA ARG A 155 -0.20 -5.58 -3.86
C ARG A 155 0.87 -4.88 -4.69
N ILE A 156 1.89 -4.38 -4.03
CA ILE A 156 3.13 -3.94 -4.66
C ILE A 156 4.29 -4.79 -4.14
N ASP A 157 5.20 -5.22 -5.01
CA ASP A 157 6.38 -5.95 -4.54
C ASP A 157 7.30 -5.01 -3.72
N PRO A 158 7.50 -5.29 -2.40
CA PRO A 158 8.27 -4.40 -1.55
C PRO A 158 9.73 -4.26 -1.97
N LEU A 159 10.34 -5.33 -2.48
CA LEU A 159 11.75 -5.31 -2.89
C LEU A 159 11.93 -4.46 -4.14
N THR A 160 11.06 -4.62 -5.12
CA THR A 160 11.04 -3.78 -6.33
C THR A 160 10.82 -2.32 -5.98
N LEU A 161 9.88 -2.02 -5.08
CA LEU A 161 9.62 -0.65 -4.63
C LEU A 161 10.84 -0.03 -3.93
N LEU A 162 11.44 -0.74 -2.96
CA LEU A 162 12.63 -0.26 -2.24
C LEU A 162 13.82 -0.05 -3.17
N LYS A 163 14.02 -0.95 -4.14
CA LYS A 163 15.06 -0.82 -5.17
C LYS A 163 14.82 0.42 -6.04
N THR A 164 13.57 0.63 -6.48
CA THR A 164 13.21 1.80 -7.30
C THR A 164 13.44 3.11 -6.56
N LEU A 165 13.05 3.17 -5.28
CA LEU A 165 13.31 4.34 -4.42
C LEU A 165 14.80 4.59 -4.24
N ASN A 166 15.64 3.54 -4.15
CA ASN A 166 17.09 3.69 -4.10
C ASN A 166 17.63 4.31 -5.38
N ILE A 167 17.23 3.82 -6.55
CA ILE A 167 17.64 4.37 -7.84
C ILE A 167 17.35 5.88 -7.87
N TYR A 168 16.12 6.28 -7.55
CA TYR A 168 15.76 7.70 -7.51
C TYR A 168 16.63 8.51 -6.54
N LEU A 169 16.88 7.99 -5.34
CA LEU A 169 17.60 8.71 -4.28
C LEU A 169 19.11 8.79 -4.49
N GLN A 170 19.68 7.89 -5.29
CA GLN A 170 21.11 7.93 -5.65
C GLN A 170 21.41 9.02 -6.69
N ASP A 171 20.41 9.40 -7.49
CA ASP A 171 20.53 10.44 -8.51
C ASP A 171 20.35 11.87 -7.94
N LYS A 172 20.17 12.04 -6.63
CA LYS A 172 19.84 13.32 -5.95
C LYS A 172 20.81 13.67 -4.86
#